data_be9042904e22a6b7dd949ba0070ffa11
#
_entry.id   be9042904e22a6b7dd949ba0070ffa11
#
_cell.length_a   1.000
_cell.length_b   1.000
_cell.length_c   1.000
_cell.angle_alpha   90.00
_cell.angle_beta   90.00
_cell.angle_gamma   90.00
#
_symmetry.space_group_name_H-M   'P 1'
#
loop_
_entity.id
_entity.type
_entity.pdbx_description
1 polymer ?
#
loop_
_entity_poly.entity_id
_entity_poly.type
_entity_poly.pdbx_seq_one_letter_code
_entity_poly.pdbx_strand_id
1 'polypeptide(L)'
;MMLMPARPGVTVVVPTRNSARTVEACLRSIKAQSVPVTVVVVDNGSSDGTAHLTGEMADLVLEAGPERSAQRNLGAHARPAPIVGFIDSDMILAPDVVEQSVVALEGPSGTVPGGNPAAVVVPERTIGEGYWSQVRAFERSFYVGSDDVEAARFYRWDVFESLGGFDEDLTGCEDWDLTIRARQLGPVVRIEAMIDHDEGQVRYFDACRKKGYYAEGLRRFTLKHGAGTMGKAAFDRPYLRKPRALVSPLGAGLVALKAGELVSVATTIARKQLLARRGSRP
;
A
#
# COMPACT_ATOMS: atom_id res chain seq x y z
N MET A 1 -0.26 -36.79 22.99
CA MET A 1 -0.10 -36.17 21.65
C MET A 1 -0.57 -34.73 21.77
N MET A 2 0.34 -33.84 22.01
CA MET A 2 0.05 -32.39 22.15
C MET A 2 -0.36 -31.89 20.74
N LEU A 3 -1.61 -31.51 20.59
CA LEU A 3 -2.07 -30.83 19.37
C LEU A 3 -1.26 -29.55 19.23
N MET A 4 -0.35 -29.49 18.23
CA MET A 4 0.26 -28.23 17.83
C MET A 4 -0.88 -27.26 17.51
N PRO A 5 -0.87 -26.02 18.03
CA PRO A 5 -1.87 -25.04 17.65
C PRO A 5 -1.90 -24.94 16.13
N ALA A 6 -3.10 -24.99 15.55
CA ALA A 6 -3.27 -24.80 14.10
C ALA A 6 -2.54 -23.52 13.72
N ARG A 7 -1.71 -23.58 12.66
CA ARG A 7 -1.04 -22.37 12.16
C ARG A 7 -2.13 -21.36 11.79
N PRO A 8 -1.97 -20.08 12.15
CA PRO A 8 -2.89 -19.07 11.71
C PRO A 8 -3.10 -19.15 10.18
N GLY A 9 -4.35 -19.06 9.76
CA GLY A 9 -4.71 -19.08 8.34
C GLY A 9 -4.26 -17.82 7.57
N VAL A 10 -3.68 -16.83 8.28
CA VAL A 10 -3.28 -15.54 7.72
C VAL A 10 -1.87 -15.17 8.18
N THR A 11 -1.03 -14.78 7.22
CA THR A 11 0.25 -14.09 7.46
C THR A 11 0.12 -12.63 7.07
N VAL A 12 0.50 -11.73 7.98
CA VAL A 12 0.56 -10.28 7.70
C VAL A 12 2.02 -9.86 7.67
N VAL A 13 2.44 -9.29 6.53
CA VAL A 13 3.79 -8.78 6.30
C VAL A 13 3.81 -7.27 6.46
N VAL A 14 4.73 -6.77 7.29
CA VAL A 14 4.92 -5.35 7.57
C VAL A 14 6.34 -4.94 7.16
N PRO A 15 6.53 -4.29 6.01
CA PRO A 15 7.81 -3.70 5.65
C PRO A 15 8.08 -2.46 6.50
N THR A 16 9.30 -2.35 7.04
CA THR A 16 9.69 -1.22 7.89
C THR A 16 11.00 -0.57 7.44
N ARG A 17 11.09 0.74 7.66
CA ARG A 17 12.31 1.52 7.61
C ARG A 17 12.15 2.81 8.37
N ASN A 18 12.84 2.97 9.49
CA ASN A 18 12.75 4.15 10.35
C ASN A 18 11.29 4.50 10.70
N SER A 19 10.60 3.51 11.25
CA SER A 19 9.15 3.56 11.53
C SER A 19 8.83 3.60 13.02
N ALA A 20 9.80 3.93 13.91
CA ALA A 20 9.63 3.88 15.37
C ALA A 20 8.42 4.69 15.87
N ARG A 21 8.02 5.75 15.14
CA ARG A 21 6.84 6.57 15.50
C ARG A 21 5.51 5.81 15.38
N THR A 22 5.39 4.90 14.43
CA THR A 22 4.10 4.32 14.04
C THR A 22 4.02 2.81 14.18
N VAL A 23 5.16 2.11 14.09
CA VAL A 23 5.21 0.65 14.01
C VAL A 23 4.57 -0.03 15.21
N GLU A 24 4.69 0.53 16.41
CA GLU A 24 4.08 -0.06 17.62
C GLU A 24 2.55 -0.08 17.53
N ALA A 25 1.92 1.03 17.13
CA ALA A 25 0.47 1.11 16.94
C ALA A 25 0.00 0.18 15.83
N CYS A 26 0.74 0.10 14.73
CA CYS A 26 0.50 -0.83 13.63
C CYS A 26 0.49 -2.28 14.14
N LEU A 27 1.57 -2.75 14.76
CA LEU A 27 1.70 -4.13 15.22
C LEU A 27 0.67 -4.48 16.31
N ARG A 28 0.38 -3.57 17.23
CA ARG A 28 -0.69 -3.74 18.23
C ARG A 28 -2.05 -3.95 17.55
N SER A 29 -2.38 -3.18 16.52
CA SER A 29 -3.64 -3.32 15.80
C SER A 29 -3.76 -4.65 15.06
N ILE A 30 -2.64 -5.16 14.51
CA ILE A 30 -2.59 -6.47 13.85
C ILE A 30 -2.71 -7.60 14.88
N LYS A 31 -2.03 -7.52 16.02
CA LYS A 31 -2.13 -8.52 17.08
C LYS A 31 -3.49 -8.52 17.79
N ALA A 32 -4.23 -7.42 17.73
CA ALA A 32 -5.57 -7.29 18.33
C ALA A 32 -6.71 -7.71 17.39
N GLN A 33 -6.41 -8.29 16.23
CA GLN A 33 -7.44 -8.76 15.31
C GLN A 33 -8.27 -9.89 15.92
N SER A 34 -9.55 -9.97 15.52
CA SER A 34 -10.51 -10.99 16.01
C SER A 34 -10.14 -12.42 15.63
N VAL A 35 -9.27 -12.61 14.64
CA VAL A 35 -8.74 -13.91 14.20
C VAL A 35 -7.22 -13.96 14.37
N PRO A 36 -6.64 -15.15 14.65
CA PRO A 36 -5.19 -15.30 14.81
C PRO A 36 -4.43 -14.96 13.52
N VAL A 37 -3.35 -14.19 13.66
CA VAL A 37 -2.45 -13.84 12.55
C VAL A 37 -1.00 -14.13 12.90
N THR A 38 -0.20 -14.53 11.91
CA THR A 38 1.25 -14.53 12.02
C THR A 38 1.77 -13.20 11.50
N VAL A 39 2.52 -12.48 12.32
CA VAL A 39 3.10 -11.17 11.97
C VAL A 39 4.55 -11.32 11.58
N VAL A 40 4.88 -11.00 10.33
CA VAL A 40 6.25 -10.98 9.81
C VAL A 40 6.65 -9.54 9.53
N VAL A 41 7.66 -9.06 10.22
CA VAL A 41 8.28 -7.77 9.94
C VAL A 41 9.51 -7.97 9.09
N VAL A 42 9.68 -7.15 8.06
CA VAL A 42 10.91 -7.12 7.26
C VAL A 42 11.48 -5.72 7.34
N ASP A 43 12.60 -5.56 8.05
CA ASP A 43 13.23 -4.27 8.30
C ASP A 43 14.32 -3.97 7.27
N ASN A 44 14.36 -2.73 6.80
CA ASN A 44 15.37 -2.25 5.86
C ASN A 44 16.43 -1.40 6.59
N GLY A 45 17.14 -2.02 7.53
CA GLY A 45 18.27 -1.41 8.23
C GLY A 45 17.90 -0.14 9.00
N SER A 46 16.83 -0.18 9.81
CA SER A 46 16.40 0.97 10.60
C SER A 46 17.41 1.38 11.66
N SER A 47 17.53 2.69 11.90
CA SER A 47 18.47 3.28 12.87
C SER A 47 17.79 4.08 13.99
N ASP A 48 16.45 4.09 14.05
CA ASP A 48 15.63 4.93 14.94
C ASP A 48 14.95 4.18 16.09
N GLY A 49 15.33 2.92 16.35
CA GLY A 49 14.70 2.07 17.35
C GLY A 49 13.60 1.16 16.82
N THR A 50 13.22 1.24 15.54
CA THR A 50 12.23 0.35 14.91
C THR A 50 12.54 -1.12 15.15
N ALA A 51 13.80 -1.56 14.95
CA ALA A 51 14.20 -2.95 15.09
C ALA A 51 13.96 -3.50 16.52
N HIS A 52 14.14 -2.68 17.56
CA HIS A 52 13.84 -3.06 18.94
C HIS A 52 12.34 -3.29 19.14
N LEU A 53 11.51 -2.32 18.75
CA LEU A 53 10.05 -2.40 18.89
C LEU A 53 9.46 -3.61 18.13
N THR A 54 9.97 -3.87 16.93
CA THR A 54 9.48 -4.98 16.11
C THR A 54 9.90 -6.34 16.66
N GLY A 55 11.10 -6.44 17.25
CA GLY A 55 11.62 -7.67 17.88
C GLY A 55 10.79 -8.15 19.07
N GLU A 56 10.12 -7.22 19.77
CA GLU A 56 9.26 -7.55 20.92
C GLU A 56 7.84 -8.00 20.51
N MET A 57 7.38 -7.61 19.32
CA MET A 57 5.97 -7.72 18.94
C MET A 57 5.70 -8.64 17.77
N ALA A 58 6.64 -8.83 16.85
CA ALA A 58 6.47 -9.68 15.67
C ALA A 58 6.75 -11.17 15.98
N ASP A 59 6.13 -12.08 15.23
CA ASP A 59 6.41 -13.51 15.31
C ASP A 59 7.69 -13.88 14.56
N LEU A 60 8.10 -13.04 13.61
CA LEU A 60 9.35 -13.15 12.86
C LEU A 60 9.81 -11.76 12.41
N VAL A 61 11.07 -11.45 12.61
CA VAL A 61 11.72 -10.28 12.07
C VAL A 61 12.83 -10.72 11.11
N LEU A 62 12.82 -10.16 9.91
CA LEU A 62 13.83 -10.37 8.86
C LEU A 62 14.44 -9.03 8.48
N GLU A 63 15.60 -9.07 7.84
CA GLU A 63 16.25 -7.88 7.29
C GLU A 63 16.38 -8.02 5.77
N ALA A 64 15.85 -7.03 5.04
CA ALA A 64 15.99 -6.92 3.58
C ALA A 64 15.71 -5.50 3.12
N GLY A 65 16.27 -5.15 1.99
CA GLY A 65 16.03 -3.86 1.31
C GLY A 65 16.81 -3.79 0.01
N PRO A 66 16.81 -2.64 -0.64
CA PRO A 66 16.17 -1.36 -0.27
C PRO A 66 14.70 -1.25 -0.65
N GLU A 67 14.16 -2.13 -1.50
CA GLU A 67 12.82 -1.97 -2.08
C GLU A 67 11.74 -2.67 -1.25
N ARG A 68 10.58 -1.99 -1.06
CA ARG A 68 9.44 -2.53 -0.30
C ARG A 68 8.86 -3.80 -0.94
N SER A 69 8.88 -3.90 -2.26
CA SER A 69 8.44 -5.09 -2.98
C SER A 69 9.24 -6.33 -2.57
N ALA A 70 10.58 -6.22 -2.50
CA ALA A 70 11.47 -7.29 -2.04
C ALA A 70 11.21 -7.64 -0.56
N GLN A 71 11.01 -6.64 0.31
CA GLN A 71 10.66 -6.88 1.71
C GLN A 71 9.32 -7.66 1.83
N ARG A 72 8.28 -7.25 1.09
CA ARG A 72 6.98 -7.91 1.11
C ARG A 72 7.07 -9.35 0.57
N ASN A 73 7.77 -9.57 -0.53
CA ASN A 73 7.98 -10.91 -1.10
C ASN A 73 8.72 -11.82 -0.11
N LEU A 74 9.84 -11.36 0.46
CA LEU A 74 10.60 -12.12 1.43
C LEU A 74 9.74 -12.51 2.64
N GLY A 75 9.01 -11.54 3.21
CA GLY A 75 8.17 -11.78 4.37
C GLY A 75 7.06 -12.80 4.11
N ALA A 76 6.40 -12.73 2.96
CA ALA A 76 5.35 -13.66 2.56
C ALA A 76 5.88 -15.10 2.42
N HIS A 77 7.02 -15.27 1.75
CA HIS A 77 7.63 -16.59 1.56
C HIS A 77 8.26 -17.17 2.85
N ALA A 78 8.64 -16.34 3.81
CA ALA A 78 9.19 -16.81 5.08
C ALA A 78 8.14 -17.50 5.98
N ARG A 79 6.86 -17.14 5.83
CA ARG A 79 5.74 -17.74 6.58
C ARG A 79 4.50 -17.84 5.68
N PRO A 80 4.51 -18.77 4.69
CA PRO A 80 3.34 -18.97 3.82
C PRO A 80 2.12 -19.41 4.64
N ALA A 81 0.96 -18.86 4.31
CA ALA A 81 -0.34 -19.18 4.88
C ALA A 81 -1.40 -19.12 3.77
N PRO A 82 -2.59 -19.71 3.92
CA PRO A 82 -3.66 -19.64 2.92
C PRO A 82 -3.98 -18.23 2.43
N ILE A 83 -3.85 -17.26 3.32
CA ILE A 83 -4.05 -15.83 3.02
C ILE A 83 -2.80 -15.05 3.46
N VAL A 84 -2.35 -14.13 2.62
CA VAL A 84 -1.27 -13.19 2.92
C VAL A 84 -1.78 -11.76 2.86
N GLY A 85 -1.46 -10.97 3.87
CA GLY A 85 -1.77 -9.54 3.96
C GLY A 85 -0.51 -8.67 3.96
N PHE A 86 -0.61 -7.48 3.38
CA PHE A 86 0.49 -6.51 3.31
C PHE A 86 0.04 -5.18 3.91
N ILE A 87 0.63 -4.83 5.05
CA ILE A 87 0.26 -3.66 5.85
C ILE A 87 1.48 -2.78 6.02
N ASP A 88 1.39 -1.51 5.67
CA ASP A 88 2.49 -0.57 5.87
C ASP A 88 2.60 -0.20 7.36
N SER A 89 3.81 0.10 7.83
CA SER A 89 4.13 0.33 9.25
C SER A 89 3.48 1.59 9.87
N ASP A 90 2.78 2.38 9.07
CA ASP A 90 2.01 3.56 9.46
C ASP A 90 0.49 3.35 9.33
N MET A 91 0.05 2.09 9.29
CA MET A 91 -1.35 1.69 9.20
C MET A 91 -1.85 1.08 10.50
N ILE A 92 -3.06 1.45 10.92
CA ILE A 92 -3.75 0.94 12.10
C ILE A 92 -5.05 0.28 11.63
N LEU A 93 -5.19 -1.01 11.87
CA LEU A 93 -6.33 -1.81 11.44
C LEU A 93 -7.50 -1.68 12.41
N ALA A 94 -8.73 -1.58 11.91
CA ALA A 94 -9.93 -1.85 12.71
C ALA A 94 -9.91 -3.32 13.16
N PRO A 95 -10.54 -3.67 14.30
CA PRO A 95 -10.40 -4.99 14.94
C PRO A 95 -10.83 -6.19 14.07
N ASP A 96 -11.63 -5.98 13.06
CA ASP A 96 -12.27 -7.00 12.21
C ASP A 96 -11.78 -7.01 10.76
N VAL A 97 -10.73 -6.25 10.44
CA VAL A 97 -10.17 -6.18 9.07
C VAL A 97 -9.75 -7.55 8.56
N VAL A 98 -9.02 -8.32 9.39
CA VAL A 98 -8.52 -9.63 8.96
C VAL A 98 -9.66 -10.63 8.87
N GLU A 99 -10.60 -10.64 9.82
CA GLU A 99 -11.78 -11.52 9.80
C GLU A 99 -12.62 -11.27 8.54
N GLN A 100 -12.98 -10.02 8.24
CA GLN A 100 -13.72 -9.69 7.03
C GLN A 100 -12.95 -10.08 5.75
N SER A 101 -11.62 -9.94 5.76
CA SER A 101 -10.79 -10.35 4.61
C SER A 101 -10.78 -11.86 4.42
N VAL A 102 -10.71 -12.64 5.52
CA VAL A 102 -10.80 -14.11 5.48
C VAL A 102 -12.17 -14.54 4.94
N VAL A 103 -13.25 -14.00 5.52
CA VAL A 103 -14.63 -14.30 5.07
C VAL A 103 -14.82 -13.96 3.59
N ALA A 104 -14.26 -12.83 3.13
CA ALA A 104 -14.35 -12.41 1.74
C ALA A 104 -13.59 -13.34 0.77
N LEU A 105 -12.45 -13.90 1.18
CA LEU A 105 -11.61 -14.77 0.35
C LEU A 105 -11.99 -16.25 0.40
N GLU A 106 -12.49 -16.73 1.56
CA GLU A 106 -12.85 -18.13 1.82
C GLU A 106 -14.36 -18.39 1.74
N GLY A 107 -15.17 -17.36 1.53
CA GLY A 107 -16.63 -17.48 1.42
C GLY A 107 -17.06 -18.54 0.41
N PRO A 108 -18.32 -19.07 0.49
CA PRO A 108 -18.77 -20.15 -0.36
C PRO A 108 -18.54 -19.87 -1.83
N SER A 109 -17.92 -20.81 -2.54
CA SER A 109 -17.67 -20.71 -3.97
C SER A 109 -18.98 -20.42 -4.72
N GLY A 110 -18.98 -19.37 -5.55
CA GLY A 110 -20.16 -18.98 -6.34
C GLY A 110 -21.02 -17.86 -5.70
N THR A 111 -20.71 -17.38 -4.51
CA THR A 111 -21.41 -16.21 -3.91
C THR A 111 -20.99 -14.88 -4.56
N VAL A 112 -19.80 -14.85 -5.15
CA VAL A 112 -19.27 -13.67 -5.85
C VAL A 112 -19.33 -13.89 -7.36
N PRO A 113 -19.95 -12.99 -8.15
CA PRO A 113 -19.90 -13.07 -9.60
C PRO A 113 -18.44 -13.09 -10.09
N GLY A 114 -18.12 -14.05 -10.96
CA GLY A 114 -16.76 -14.22 -11.51
C GLY A 114 -15.88 -15.24 -10.80
N GLY A 115 -16.39 -15.97 -9.79
CA GLY A 115 -15.67 -17.06 -9.13
C GLY A 115 -15.11 -16.71 -7.76
N ASN A 116 -14.10 -17.46 -7.32
CA ASN A 116 -13.46 -17.21 -6.01
C ASN A 116 -12.66 -15.90 -6.02
N PRO A 117 -12.85 -15.02 -5.04
CA PRO A 117 -12.08 -13.79 -4.97
C PRO A 117 -10.57 -14.05 -4.91
N ALA A 118 -9.83 -13.27 -5.69
CA ALA A 118 -8.37 -13.34 -5.76
C ALA A 118 -7.70 -12.47 -4.67
N ALA A 119 -8.31 -11.34 -4.36
CA ALA A 119 -7.76 -10.37 -3.43
C ALA A 119 -8.84 -9.48 -2.81
N VAL A 120 -8.48 -8.80 -1.73
CA VAL A 120 -9.36 -7.90 -0.96
C VAL A 120 -8.77 -6.50 -0.87
N VAL A 121 -9.55 -5.50 -1.26
CA VAL A 121 -9.30 -4.09 -0.97
C VAL A 121 -9.84 -3.77 0.41
N VAL A 122 -9.01 -3.19 1.26
CA VAL A 122 -9.40 -2.63 2.54
C VAL A 122 -9.45 -1.11 2.39
N PRO A 123 -10.60 -0.45 2.63
CA PRO A 123 -10.69 1.00 2.54
C PRO A 123 -9.75 1.68 3.54
N GLU A 124 -9.14 2.78 3.11
CA GLU A 124 -8.20 3.52 3.93
C GLU A 124 -8.73 4.92 4.26
N ARG A 125 -8.55 5.33 5.51
CA ARG A 125 -8.77 6.70 5.97
C ARG A 125 -7.45 7.30 6.42
N THR A 126 -7.04 8.41 5.82
CA THR A 126 -5.84 9.14 6.26
C THR A 126 -6.14 9.89 7.55
N ILE A 127 -5.27 9.70 8.54
CA ILE A 127 -5.22 10.48 9.77
C ILE A 127 -3.89 11.23 9.86
N GLY A 128 -3.85 12.30 10.62
CA GLY A 128 -2.65 13.11 10.82
C GLY A 128 -2.96 14.53 11.27
N GLU A 129 -1.93 15.27 11.64
CA GLU A 129 -2.05 16.60 12.22
C GLU A 129 -1.63 17.71 11.26
N GLY A 130 -2.24 18.89 11.44
CA GLY A 130 -1.94 20.08 10.67
C GLY A 130 -2.64 20.15 9.30
N TYR A 131 -2.52 21.33 8.67
CA TYR A 131 -3.28 21.66 7.46
C TYR A 131 -3.01 20.69 6.29
N TRP A 132 -1.75 20.37 6.00
CA TRP A 132 -1.42 19.53 4.86
C TRP A 132 -1.82 18.07 5.05
N SER A 133 -1.85 17.57 6.30
CA SER A 133 -2.40 16.25 6.61
C SER A 133 -3.92 16.22 6.38
N GLN A 134 -4.63 17.31 6.76
CA GLN A 134 -6.06 17.45 6.45
C GLN A 134 -6.32 17.54 4.94
N VAL A 135 -5.47 18.24 4.18
CA VAL A 135 -5.54 18.28 2.70
C VAL A 135 -5.37 16.87 2.11
N ARG A 136 -4.44 16.08 2.65
CA ARG A 136 -4.25 14.67 2.22
C ARG A 136 -5.46 13.81 2.59
N ALA A 137 -5.97 13.93 3.80
CA ALA A 137 -7.18 13.23 4.23
C ALA A 137 -8.38 13.61 3.35
N PHE A 138 -8.53 14.89 3.04
CA PHE A 138 -9.56 15.38 2.12
C PHE A 138 -9.39 14.78 0.71
N GLU A 139 -8.20 14.75 0.14
CA GLU A 139 -7.93 14.08 -1.13
C GLU A 139 -8.34 12.61 -1.09
N ARG A 140 -7.86 11.87 -0.08
CA ARG A 140 -8.10 10.43 0.02
C ARG A 140 -9.58 10.09 0.26
N SER A 141 -10.34 10.96 0.91
CA SER A 141 -11.78 10.75 1.09
C SER A 141 -12.56 10.62 -0.22
N PHE A 142 -12.04 11.13 -1.34
CA PHE A 142 -12.63 10.93 -2.66
C PHE A 142 -12.31 9.58 -3.29
N TYR A 143 -11.31 8.86 -2.76
CA TYR A 143 -10.83 7.60 -3.36
C TYR A 143 -11.52 6.39 -2.76
N VAL A 144 -12.15 6.52 -1.60
CA VAL A 144 -12.90 5.44 -0.96
C VAL A 144 -13.99 4.93 -1.92
N GLY A 145 -13.95 3.64 -2.23
CA GLY A 145 -14.83 3.01 -3.22
C GLY A 145 -14.36 3.10 -4.67
N SER A 146 -13.15 3.62 -4.92
CA SER A 146 -12.60 3.73 -6.27
C SER A 146 -11.66 2.57 -6.59
N ASP A 147 -12.13 1.64 -7.42
CA ASP A 147 -11.36 0.46 -7.84
C ASP A 147 -10.11 0.78 -8.66
N ASP A 148 -10.04 2.00 -9.22
CA ASP A 148 -8.89 2.46 -10.00
C ASP A 148 -7.77 3.06 -9.12
N VAL A 149 -8.06 3.33 -7.85
CA VAL A 149 -7.12 4.02 -6.94
C VAL A 149 -6.76 3.18 -5.72
N GLU A 150 -7.70 2.43 -5.16
CA GLU A 150 -7.45 1.58 -4.02
C GLU A 150 -6.89 0.23 -4.46
N ALA A 151 -5.74 -0.14 -3.89
CA ALA A 151 -5.09 -1.43 -4.13
C ALA A 151 -5.53 -2.46 -3.08
N ALA A 152 -5.47 -3.74 -3.46
CA ALA A 152 -5.73 -4.82 -2.54
C ALA A 152 -4.62 -4.93 -1.47
N ARG A 153 -5.02 -5.34 -0.26
CA ARG A 153 -4.13 -5.54 0.89
C ARG A 153 -4.00 -7.02 1.27
N PHE A 154 -5.03 -7.84 0.99
CA PHE A 154 -5.01 -9.27 1.28
C PHE A 154 -5.22 -10.06 -0.01
N TYR A 155 -4.50 -11.17 -0.12
CA TYR A 155 -4.50 -12.05 -1.29
C TYR A 155 -4.60 -13.50 -0.85
N ARG A 156 -5.26 -14.35 -1.64
CA ARG A 156 -5.07 -15.79 -1.51
C ARG A 156 -3.64 -16.14 -1.86
N TRP A 157 -3.05 -17.07 -1.12
CA TRP A 157 -1.67 -17.48 -1.34
C TRP A 157 -1.43 -18.05 -2.74
N ASP A 158 -2.32 -18.92 -3.22
CA ASP A 158 -2.21 -19.51 -4.56
C ASP A 158 -2.22 -18.45 -5.68
N VAL A 159 -2.98 -17.38 -5.52
CA VAL A 159 -2.99 -16.24 -6.43
C VAL A 159 -1.66 -15.45 -6.33
N PHE A 160 -1.25 -15.08 -5.11
CA PHE A 160 -0.02 -14.33 -4.89
C PHE A 160 1.20 -15.07 -5.45
N GLU A 161 1.32 -16.37 -5.16
CA GLU A 161 2.40 -17.24 -5.62
C GLU A 161 2.40 -17.40 -7.15
N SER A 162 1.23 -17.64 -7.75
CA SER A 162 1.12 -17.81 -9.22
C SER A 162 1.47 -16.54 -10.00
N LEU A 163 1.30 -15.37 -9.38
CA LEU A 163 1.68 -14.07 -9.95
C LEU A 163 3.18 -13.76 -9.76
N GLY A 164 3.91 -14.57 -8.98
CA GLY A 164 5.29 -14.30 -8.61
C GLY A 164 5.47 -13.14 -7.63
N GLY A 165 4.42 -12.80 -6.87
CA GLY A 165 4.44 -11.73 -5.89
C GLY A 165 4.48 -10.32 -6.48
N PHE A 166 5.03 -9.38 -5.70
CA PHE A 166 5.27 -7.99 -6.13
C PHE A 166 6.40 -7.93 -7.15
N ASP A 167 6.26 -7.04 -8.13
CA ASP A 167 7.33 -6.69 -9.07
C ASP A 167 8.37 -5.80 -8.36
N GLU A 168 9.57 -6.35 -8.13
CA GLU A 168 10.64 -5.68 -7.38
C GLU A 168 11.30 -4.54 -8.16
N ASP A 169 11.09 -4.46 -9.46
CA ASP A 169 11.54 -3.34 -10.29
C ASP A 169 10.63 -2.10 -10.18
N LEU A 170 9.47 -2.23 -9.52
CA LEU A 170 8.55 -1.13 -9.31
C LEU A 170 8.76 -0.43 -7.97
N THR A 171 9.34 0.77 -8.00
CA THR A 171 9.43 1.68 -6.85
C THR A 171 8.20 2.60 -6.85
N GLY A 172 7.12 2.18 -6.21
CA GLY A 172 5.80 2.82 -6.27
C GLY A 172 4.91 2.27 -7.37
N CYS A 173 3.60 2.27 -7.12
CA CYS A 173 2.56 1.60 -7.89
C CYS A 173 2.68 0.05 -7.93
N GLU A 174 3.52 -0.54 -7.08
CA GLU A 174 3.70 -1.98 -6.96
C GLU A 174 2.44 -2.70 -6.48
N ASP A 175 1.67 -2.04 -5.61
CA ASP A 175 0.38 -2.50 -5.10
C ASP A 175 -0.72 -2.42 -6.17
N TRP A 176 -0.75 -1.40 -7.00
CA TRP A 176 -1.64 -1.33 -8.16
C TRP A 176 -1.30 -2.40 -9.20
N ASP A 177 -0.01 -2.61 -9.47
CA ASP A 177 0.45 -3.67 -10.40
C ASP A 177 -0.04 -5.05 -9.96
N LEU A 178 0.19 -5.40 -8.69
CA LEU A 178 -0.24 -6.69 -8.17
C LEU A 178 -1.77 -6.83 -8.19
N THR A 179 -2.51 -5.77 -7.83
CA THR A 179 -3.97 -5.76 -7.86
C THR A 179 -4.51 -5.95 -9.28
N ILE A 180 -3.93 -5.28 -10.28
CA ILE A 180 -4.32 -5.43 -11.69
C ILE A 180 -4.07 -6.86 -12.17
N ARG A 181 -2.92 -7.45 -11.82
CA ARG A 181 -2.62 -8.84 -12.18
C ARG A 181 -3.55 -9.83 -11.48
N ALA A 182 -3.88 -9.60 -10.21
CA ALA A 182 -4.81 -10.44 -9.46
C ALA A 182 -6.22 -10.43 -10.05
N ARG A 183 -6.71 -9.30 -10.57
CA ARG A 183 -8.01 -9.20 -11.26
C ARG A 183 -8.14 -10.10 -12.50
N GLN A 184 -7.03 -10.53 -13.08
CA GLN A 184 -7.03 -11.47 -14.22
C GLN A 184 -7.29 -12.91 -13.77
N LEU A 185 -7.05 -13.22 -12.49
CA LEU A 185 -7.21 -14.55 -11.90
C LEU A 185 -8.52 -14.73 -11.12
N GLY A 186 -9.17 -13.63 -10.75
CA GLY A 186 -10.44 -13.67 -10.05
C GLY A 186 -10.89 -12.28 -9.58
N PRO A 187 -12.10 -12.18 -9.01
CA PRO A 187 -12.62 -10.93 -8.48
C PRO A 187 -11.71 -10.33 -7.41
N VAL A 188 -11.55 -9.01 -7.43
CA VAL A 188 -11.00 -8.23 -6.32
C VAL A 188 -12.18 -7.60 -5.61
N VAL A 189 -12.43 -8.03 -4.39
CA VAL A 189 -13.58 -7.62 -3.59
C VAL A 189 -13.19 -6.56 -2.56
N ARG A 190 -14.18 -5.91 -1.95
CA ARG A 190 -13.98 -4.88 -0.93
C ARG A 190 -14.71 -5.27 0.34
N ILE A 191 -14.10 -4.95 1.49
CA ILE A 191 -14.71 -5.10 2.81
C ILE A 191 -15.16 -3.74 3.36
N GLU A 192 -15.89 -3.74 4.48
CA GLU A 192 -16.37 -2.52 5.14
C GLU A 192 -15.40 -1.99 6.20
N ALA A 193 -14.68 -2.91 6.88
CA ALA A 193 -13.69 -2.55 7.86
C ALA A 193 -12.57 -1.70 7.24
N MET A 194 -12.07 -0.72 8.00
CA MET A 194 -11.15 0.30 7.51
C MET A 194 -9.78 0.22 8.15
N ILE A 195 -8.80 0.76 7.45
CA ILE A 195 -7.46 1.03 7.95
C ILE A 195 -7.30 2.54 8.13
N ASP A 196 -6.83 2.97 9.30
CA ASP A 196 -6.34 4.32 9.52
C ASP A 196 -4.88 4.41 9.11
N HIS A 197 -4.58 5.28 8.14
CA HIS A 197 -3.23 5.51 7.62
C HIS A 197 -2.67 6.77 8.27
N ASP A 198 -1.76 6.61 9.23
CA ASP A 198 -1.15 7.72 9.99
C ASP A 198 0.00 8.36 9.22
N GLU A 199 -0.32 9.36 8.42
CA GLU A 199 0.67 10.18 7.71
C GLU A 199 1.38 11.20 8.65
N GLY A 200 1.02 11.27 9.94
CA GLY A 200 1.60 12.22 10.90
C GLY A 200 1.41 13.67 10.49
N GLN A 201 2.46 14.47 10.63
CA GLN A 201 2.47 15.87 10.21
C GLN A 201 3.05 16.01 8.80
N VAL A 202 2.19 16.06 7.80
CA VAL A 202 2.60 16.25 6.39
C VAL A 202 3.13 17.67 6.19
N ARG A 203 4.30 17.78 5.55
CA ARG A 203 4.88 19.06 5.11
C ARG A 203 4.76 19.15 3.58
N TYR A 204 4.34 20.31 3.08
CA TYR A 204 4.11 20.52 1.64
C TYR A 204 5.29 20.10 0.76
N PHE A 205 6.49 20.61 1.07
CA PHE A 205 7.67 20.32 0.25
C PHE A 205 8.12 18.86 0.33
N ASP A 206 7.91 18.19 1.48
CA ASP A 206 8.25 16.78 1.64
C ASP A 206 7.27 15.90 0.87
N ALA A 207 5.98 16.22 0.85
CA ALA A 207 4.98 15.55 0.03
C ALA A 207 5.30 15.67 -1.47
N CYS A 208 5.65 16.89 -1.94
CA CYS A 208 6.07 17.11 -3.33
C CYS A 208 7.33 16.32 -3.68
N ARG A 209 8.35 16.33 -2.80
CA ARG A 209 9.60 15.58 -3.00
C ARG A 209 9.37 14.07 -3.05
N LYS A 210 8.54 13.55 -2.13
CA LYS A 210 8.13 12.13 -2.09
C LYS A 210 7.49 11.72 -3.42
N LYS A 211 6.63 12.57 -4.01
CA LYS A 211 6.01 12.30 -5.31
C LYS A 211 7.03 12.28 -6.45
N GLY A 212 7.99 13.19 -6.45
CA GLY A 212 9.11 13.19 -7.40
C GLY A 212 9.97 11.93 -7.32
N TYR A 213 10.21 11.42 -6.11
CA TYR A 213 10.94 10.16 -5.91
C TYR A 213 10.25 8.98 -6.62
N TYR A 214 8.93 8.89 -6.57
CA TYR A 214 8.17 7.81 -7.22
C TYR A 214 7.96 8.00 -8.74
N ALA A 215 8.48 9.08 -9.35
CA ALA A 215 8.27 9.36 -10.77
C ALA A 215 8.78 8.25 -11.70
N GLU A 216 9.88 7.58 -11.35
CA GLU A 216 10.44 6.47 -12.15
C GLU A 216 9.56 5.21 -12.06
N GLY A 217 9.08 4.85 -10.87
CA GLY A 217 8.13 3.75 -10.69
C GLY A 217 6.87 3.98 -11.50
N LEU A 218 6.36 5.21 -11.49
CA LEU A 218 5.21 5.60 -12.31
C LEU A 218 5.47 5.43 -13.81
N ARG A 219 6.67 5.78 -14.29
CA ARG A 219 7.07 5.60 -15.69
C ARG A 219 7.12 4.11 -16.05
N ARG A 220 7.75 3.27 -15.22
CA ARG A 220 7.83 1.82 -15.42
C ARG A 220 6.45 1.18 -15.42
N PHE A 221 5.59 1.54 -14.47
CA PHE A 221 4.20 1.10 -14.41
C PHE A 221 3.44 1.47 -15.70
N THR A 222 3.63 2.71 -16.21
CA THR A 222 3.01 3.15 -17.46
C THR A 222 3.48 2.32 -18.67
N LEU A 223 4.76 1.96 -18.72
CA LEU A 223 5.29 1.11 -19.79
C LEU A 223 4.73 -0.31 -19.71
N LYS A 224 4.52 -0.84 -18.50
CA LYS A 224 4.00 -2.19 -18.26
C LYS A 224 2.50 -2.31 -18.58
N HIS A 225 1.70 -1.35 -18.14
CA HIS A 225 0.23 -1.40 -18.21
C HIS A 225 -0.40 -0.51 -19.29
N GLY A 226 0.43 0.27 -19.99
CA GLY A 226 -0.02 1.17 -21.04
C GLY A 226 -0.45 2.54 -20.55
N ALA A 227 -0.35 3.53 -21.44
CA ALA A 227 -0.70 4.93 -21.15
C ALA A 227 -2.18 5.14 -20.82
N GLY A 228 -3.07 4.27 -21.31
CA GLY A 228 -4.51 4.33 -21.03
C GLY A 228 -4.83 4.08 -19.57
N THR A 229 -4.19 3.10 -18.93
CA THR A 229 -4.33 2.79 -17.49
C THR A 229 -3.84 3.97 -16.65
N MET A 230 -2.70 4.53 -17.01
CA MET A 230 -2.14 5.70 -16.34
C MET A 230 -3.00 6.95 -16.57
N GLY A 231 -3.54 7.14 -17.78
CA GLY A 231 -4.44 8.24 -18.08
C GLY A 231 -5.68 8.24 -17.19
N LYS A 232 -6.33 7.09 -17.02
CA LYS A 232 -7.43 6.94 -16.06
C LYS A 232 -6.97 7.30 -14.64
N ALA A 233 -5.90 6.70 -14.15
CA ALA A 233 -5.40 6.94 -12.80
C ALA A 233 -4.94 8.40 -12.57
N ALA A 234 -4.47 9.11 -13.59
CA ALA A 234 -3.98 10.50 -13.49
C ALA A 234 -5.08 11.54 -13.68
N PHE A 235 -5.99 11.33 -14.64
CA PHE A 235 -6.94 12.34 -15.09
C PHE A 235 -8.37 12.07 -14.61
N ASP A 236 -8.75 10.81 -14.37
CA ASP A 236 -10.06 10.49 -13.85
C ASP A 236 -10.08 10.50 -12.31
N ARG A 237 -9.65 11.63 -11.75
CA ARG A 237 -9.64 11.80 -10.28
C ARG A 237 -11.04 12.14 -9.78
N PRO A 238 -11.60 11.39 -8.82
CA PRO A 238 -12.96 11.60 -8.32
C PRO A 238 -13.23 13.02 -7.81
N TYR A 239 -12.23 13.72 -7.26
CA TYR A 239 -12.39 15.10 -6.80
C TYR A 239 -12.62 16.10 -7.96
N LEU A 240 -12.16 15.81 -9.19
CA LEU A 240 -12.43 16.66 -10.37
C LEU A 240 -13.90 16.63 -10.78
N ARG A 241 -14.63 15.57 -10.41
CA ARG A 241 -16.07 15.44 -10.62
C ARG A 241 -16.90 16.23 -9.60
N LYS A 242 -16.26 16.81 -8.56
CA LYS A 242 -16.90 17.57 -7.49
C LYS A 242 -16.29 18.98 -7.38
N PRO A 243 -16.46 19.86 -8.39
CA PRO A 243 -15.76 21.15 -8.46
C PRO A 243 -16.07 22.07 -7.28
N ARG A 244 -17.29 21.97 -6.69
CA ARG A 244 -17.64 22.75 -5.50
C ARG A 244 -16.78 22.43 -4.29
N ALA A 245 -16.30 21.19 -4.15
CA ALA A 245 -15.42 20.80 -3.06
C ALA A 245 -14.03 21.46 -3.18
N LEU A 246 -13.58 21.75 -4.42
CA LEU A 246 -12.28 22.39 -4.69
C LEU A 246 -12.26 23.90 -4.33
N VAL A 247 -13.43 24.53 -4.13
CA VAL A 247 -13.53 25.95 -3.74
C VAL A 247 -13.35 26.12 -2.21
N SER A 248 -13.37 25.02 -1.44
CA SER A 248 -13.11 25.04 0.00
C SER A 248 -11.63 25.33 0.32
N PRO A 249 -11.29 25.74 1.56
CA PRO A 249 -9.90 25.91 1.98
C PRO A 249 -9.04 24.64 1.76
N LEU A 250 -9.61 23.46 2.06
CA LEU A 250 -8.91 22.18 1.81
C LEU A 250 -8.81 21.87 0.31
N GLY A 251 -9.83 22.25 -0.48
CA GLY A 251 -9.81 22.12 -1.93
C GLY A 251 -8.75 23.00 -2.58
N ALA A 252 -8.62 24.25 -2.14
CA ALA A 252 -7.53 25.13 -2.59
C ALA A 252 -6.16 24.56 -2.24
N GLY A 253 -6.00 24.03 -1.02
CA GLY A 253 -4.79 23.31 -0.61
C GLY A 253 -4.51 22.09 -1.48
N LEU A 254 -5.54 21.32 -1.85
CA LEU A 254 -5.40 20.17 -2.74
C LEU A 254 -4.89 20.60 -4.13
N VAL A 255 -5.44 21.66 -4.71
CA VAL A 255 -4.97 22.21 -6.00
C VAL A 255 -3.50 22.64 -5.89
N ALA A 256 -3.13 23.35 -4.82
CA ALA A 256 -1.75 23.78 -4.59
C ALA A 256 -0.81 22.57 -4.42
N LEU A 257 -1.22 21.55 -3.68
CA LEU A 257 -0.44 20.31 -3.49
C LEU A 257 -0.22 19.59 -4.82
N LYS A 258 -1.27 19.43 -5.64
CA LYS A 258 -1.16 18.78 -6.95
C LYS A 258 -0.28 19.55 -7.93
N ALA A 259 -0.34 20.86 -7.92
CA ALA A 259 0.56 21.69 -8.73
C ALA A 259 2.03 21.48 -8.31
N GLY A 260 2.33 21.48 -7.01
CA GLY A 260 3.68 21.21 -6.50
C GLY A 260 4.18 19.80 -6.79
N GLU A 261 3.31 18.79 -6.65
CA GLU A 261 3.63 17.40 -7.01
C GLU A 261 3.99 17.28 -8.50
N LEU A 262 3.22 17.88 -9.40
CA LEU A 262 3.48 17.89 -10.85
C LEU A 262 4.82 18.55 -11.19
N VAL A 263 5.12 19.70 -10.58
CA VAL A 263 6.41 20.39 -10.76
C VAL A 263 7.55 19.50 -10.30
N SER A 264 7.41 18.84 -9.15
CA SER A 264 8.43 17.94 -8.60
C SER A 264 8.70 16.74 -9.50
N VAL A 265 7.65 16.12 -10.05
CA VAL A 265 7.76 15.01 -11.03
C VAL A 265 8.45 15.48 -12.31
N ALA A 266 8.00 16.59 -12.89
CA ALA A 266 8.56 17.13 -14.14
C ALA A 266 10.05 17.48 -13.99
N THR A 267 10.43 18.14 -12.90
CA THR A 267 11.83 18.50 -12.61
C THR A 267 12.71 17.27 -12.40
N THR A 268 12.20 16.23 -11.72
CA THR A 268 12.94 14.98 -11.51
C THR A 268 13.19 14.27 -12.84
N ILE A 269 12.19 14.17 -13.71
CA ILE A 269 12.33 13.56 -15.04
C ILE A 269 13.31 14.34 -15.89
N ALA A 270 13.18 15.67 -15.96
CA ALA A 270 14.08 16.52 -16.72
C ALA A 270 15.55 16.39 -16.27
N ARG A 271 15.78 16.38 -14.95
CA ARG A 271 17.12 16.20 -14.37
C ARG A 271 17.74 14.85 -14.76
N LYS A 272 16.97 13.75 -14.68
CA LYS A 272 17.46 12.41 -15.09
C LYS A 272 17.80 12.37 -16.59
N GLN A 273 17.00 12.98 -17.47
CA GLN A 273 17.26 13.06 -18.90
C GLN A 273 18.54 13.86 -19.21
N LEU A 274 18.77 14.95 -18.51
CA LEU A 274 19.98 15.76 -18.66
C LEU A 274 21.24 15.00 -18.23
N LEU A 275 21.17 14.25 -17.13
CA LEU A 275 22.29 13.42 -16.65
C LEU A 275 22.60 12.28 -17.62
N ALA A 276 21.58 11.60 -18.15
CA ALA A 276 21.74 10.55 -19.15
C ALA A 276 22.43 11.06 -20.43
N ARG A 277 22.05 12.27 -20.90
CA ARG A 277 22.68 12.91 -22.07
C ARG A 277 24.13 13.34 -21.83
N ARG A 278 24.52 13.66 -20.59
CA ARG A 278 25.90 14.01 -20.24
C ARG A 278 26.79 12.78 -20.09
N GLY A 279 26.26 11.65 -19.63
CA GLY A 279 27.01 10.38 -19.52
C GLY A 279 27.18 9.64 -20.86
N SER A 280 26.47 10.02 -21.90
CA SER A 280 26.54 9.43 -23.24
C SER A 280 27.41 10.26 -24.23
N ARG A 281 28.11 11.27 -23.75
CA ARG A 281 29.15 11.93 -24.57
C ARG A 281 30.48 11.21 -24.41
N PRO A 282 31.08 10.69 -25.49
CA PRO A 282 32.37 10.00 -25.47
C PRO A 282 33.50 10.92 -25.02
#